data_5696a4311a879fec62bad5eb1c9be56f
#
_entry.id   5696a4311a879fec62bad5eb1c9be56f
#
_cell.length_a   1.000
_cell.length_b   1.000
_cell.length_c   1.000
_cell.angle_alpha   90.00
_cell.angle_beta   90.00
_cell.angle_gamma   90.00
#
_symmetry.space_group_name_H-M   'P 1'
#
loop_
_entity.id
_entity.type
_entity.pdbx_description
1 polymer ?
#
loop_
_entity_poly.entity_id
_entity_poly.type
_entity_poly.pdbx_seq_one_letter_code
_entity_poly.pdbx_strand_id
1 'polypeptide(L)'
;MARDFDVIIFGATGYTGEHISRELHALASKGGAWQGVAWAIGGRSQLKLSAMASKHKLTPAGVVIADTADAASLRSMTARAKVVMNATGPYRFYGEAVVEACIATKTDYVDLCGEPEFIDRCLLKHADAAEAAGVLIVHACAFDSIPADIGCLFTALQFPPPGLCAHADMYHTFDVAADAKGAAAHATTFYAAVHGFGGVGATRAQRKDSPPTCPLLISCCLLAT
;
A
#
# COMPACT_ATOMS: atom_id res chain seq x y z
N MET A 1 14.91 -14.72 -13.74
CA MET A 1 16.14 -14.48 -12.95
C MET A 1 15.81 -14.63 -11.48
N ALA A 2 16.74 -15.11 -10.66
CA ALA A 2 16.53 -15.13 -9.21
C ALA A 2 16.46 -13.68 -8.70
N ARG A 3 15.55 -13.44 -7.75
CA ARG A 3 15.41 -12.14 -7.08
C ARG A 3 16.29 -12.12 -5.83
N ASP A 4 16.91 -10.99 -5.53
CA ASP A 4 17.75 -10.85 -4.34
C ASP A 4 16.91 -10.87 -3.04
N PHE A 5 15.67 -10.37 -3.13
CA PHE A 5 14.80 -10.18 -1.99
C PHE A 5 13.38 -10.72 -2.27
N ASP A 6 12.75 -11.25 -1.24
CA ASP A 6 11.32 -11.56 -1.30
C ASP A 6 10.50 -10.26 -1.23
N VAL A 7 10.90 -9.32 -0.36
CA VAL A 7 10.18 -8.05 -0.16
C VAL A 7 11.18 -6.88 -0.09
N ILE A 8 10.87 -5.78 -0.79
CA ILE A 8 11.49 -4.47 -0.55
C ILE A 8 10.43 -3.52 0.02
N ILE A 9 10.71 -2.94 1.20
CA ILE A 9 9.91 -1.86 1.78
C ILE A 9 10.45 -0.54 1.23
N PHE A 10 9.77 0.06 0.25
CA PHE A 10 10.17 1.34 -0.34
C PHE A 10 9.52 2.51 0.41
N GLY A 11 10.31 3.51 0.77
CA GLY A 11 9.89 4.57 1.69
C GLY A 11 10.10 4.22 3.16
N ALA A 12 11.03 3.31 3.46
CA ALA A 12 11.26 2.76 4.80
C ALA A 12 11.63 3.81 5.88
N THR A 13 12.14 4.98 5.51
CA THR A 13 12.45 6.07 6.45
C THR A 13 11.27 7.00 6.76
N GLY A 14 10.12 6.80 6.08
CA GLY A 14 8.87 7.48 6.41
C GLY A 14 8.23 6.90 7.67
N TYR A 15 7.28 7.64 8.27
CA TYR A 15 6.60 7.21 9.49
C TYR A 15 6.07 5.77 9.39
N THR A 16 5.23 5.50 8.40
CA THR A 16 4.64 4.17 8.21
C THR A 16 5.68 3.13 7.76
N GLY A 17 6.61 3.51 6.88
CA GLY A 17 7.69 2.63 6.43
C GLY A 17 8.59 2.14 7.56
N GLU A 18 8.87 3.00 8.57
CA GLU A 18 9.59 2.62 9.79
C GLU A 18 8.81 1.57 10.60
N HIS A 19 7.49 1.75 10.77
CA HIS A 19 6.65 0.78 11.47
C HIS A 19 6.55 -0.56 10.74
N ILE A 20 6.35 -0.55 9.44
CA ILE A 20 6.34 -1.76 8.59
C ILE A 20 7.66 -2.51 8.71
N SER A 21 8.78 -1.79 8.65
CA SER A 21 10.11 -2.40 8.73
C SER A 21 10.36 -3.07 10.08
N ARG A 22 9.89 -2.47 11.16
CA ARG A 22 9.98 -3.05 12.52
C ARG A 22 9.12 -4.30 12.66
N GLU A 23 7.90 -4.25 12.15
CA GLU A 23 6.98 -5.39 12.25
C GLU A 23 7.45 -6.57 11.39
N LEU A 24 7.89 -6.33 10.14
CA LEU A 24 8.44 -7.39 9.30
C LEU A 24 9.69 -8.01 9.93
N HIS A 25 10.58 -7.20 10.53
CA HIS A 25 11.73 -7.72 11.28
C HIS A 25 11.30 -8.61 12.45
N ALA A 26 10.29 -8.19 13.21
CA ALA A 26 9.78 -8.97 14.32
C ALA A 26 9.15 -10.30 13.85
N LEU A 27 8.36 -10.28 12.78
CA LEU A 27 7.75 -11.47 12.20
C LEU A 27 8.81 -12.44 11.65
N ALA A 28 9.79 -11.93 10.90
CA ALA A 28 10.87 -12.75 10.35
C ALA A 28 11.76 -13.41 11.44
N SER A 29 11.81 -12.78 12.63
CA SER A 29 12.59 -13.26 13.78
C SER A 29 11.83 -14.29 14.64
N LYS A 30 10.50 -14.28 14.61
CA LYS A 30 9.66 -15.16 15.48
C LYS A 30 9.51 -16.60 14.96
N GLY A 31 9.94 -16.87 13.74
CA GLY A 31 9.68 -18.15 13.08
C GLY A 31 8.29 -18.24 12.45
N GLY A 32 7.93 -19.41 11.91
CA GLY A 32 6.66 -19.61 11.21
C GLY A 32 6.73 -19.21 9.73
N ALA A 33 5.61 -18.76 9.16
CA ALA A 33 5.48 -18.47 7.73
C ALA A 33 6.44 -17.38 7.21
N TRP A 34 6.95 -16.52 8.09
CA TRP A 34 7.85 -15.42 7.76
C TRP A 34 9.33 -15.73 8.01
N GLN A 35 9.63 -16.93 8.52
CA GLN A 35 11.01 -17.34 8.79
C GLN A 35 11.80 -17.45 7.49
N GLY A 36 12.96 -16.81 7.46
CA GLY A 36 13.85 -16.86 6.30
C GLY A 36 13.45 -15.94 5.15
N VAL A 37 12.43 -15.09 5.30
CA VAL A 37 12.09 -14.07 4.30
C VAL A 37 13.27 -13.11 4.13
N ALA A 38 13.80 -13.05 2.91
CA ALA A 38 14.82 -12.10 2.52
C ALA A 38 14.18 -10.74 2.22
N TRP A 39 14.34 -9.78 3.12
CA TRP A 39 13.73 -8.46 2.97
C TRP A 39 14.77 -7.33 2.99
N ALA A 40 14.43 -6.24 2.30
CA ALA A 40 15.30 -5.07 2.22
C ALA A 40 14.51 -3.78 2.50
N ILE A 41 15.24 -2.74 2.89
CA ILE A 41 14.72 -1.38 3.04
C ILE A 41 15.15 -0.53 1.86
N GLY A 42 14.23 0.28 1.33
CA GLY A 42 14.43 1.12 0.16
C GLY A 42 14.09 2.59 0.42
N GLY A 43 14.80 3.50 -0.26
CA GLY A 43 14.56 4.93 -0.19
C GLY A 43 15.68 5.75 -0.81
N ARG A 44 15.58 7.08 -0.75
CA ARG A 44 16.51 8.00 -1.44
C ARG A 44 17.87 8.18 -0.77
N SER A 45 17.99 7.92 0.52
CA SER A 45 19.16 8.25 1.30
C SER A 45 19.70 7.06 2.08
N GLN A 46 20.85 6.56 1.64
CA GLN A 46 21.60 5.51 2.32
C GLN A 46 21.81 5.84 3.80
N LEU A 47 22.22 7.09 4.10
CA LEU A 47 22.49 7.53 5.46
C LEU A 47 21.25 7.41 6.36
N LYS A 48 20.08 7.89 5.88
CA LYS A 48 18.83 7.82 6.66
C LYS A 48 18.35 6.37 6.84
N LEU A 49 18.45 5.54 5.80
CA LEU A 49 18.10 4.12 5.88
C LEU A 49 18.98 3.38 6.90
N SER A 50 20.29 3.57 6.85
CA SER A 50 21.23 2.96 7.79
C SER A 50 21.01 3.46 9.23
N ALA A 51 20.76 4.75 9.41
CA ALA A 51 20.46 5.33 10.72
C ALA A 51 19.15 4.75 11.31
N MET A 52 18.09 4.63 10.50
CA MET A 52 16.82 4.03 10.91
C MET A 52 16.98 2.56 11.28
N ALA A 53 17.69 1.77 10.47
CA ALA A 53 17.96 0.37 10.76
C ALA A 53 18.75 0.22 12.07
N SER A 54 19.78 1.03 12.29
CA SER A 54 20.57 1.03 13.53
C SER A 54 19.75 1.44 14.74
N LYS A 55 18.94 2.51 14.63
CA LYS A 55 18.05 3.00 15.70
C LYS A 55 17.13 1.90 16.23
N HIS A 56 16.60 1.10 15.33
CA HIS A 56 15.62 0.02 15.66
C HIS A 56 16.25 -1.36 15.71
N LYS A 57 17.56 -1.48 15.59
CA LYS A 57 18.31 -2.75 15.59
C LYS A 57 17.76 -3.74 14.54
N LEU A 58 17.38 -3.23 13.37
CA LEU A 58 16.89 -4.03 12.27
C LEU A 58 18.03 -4.69 11.52
N THR A 59 17.80 -5.90 11.02
CA THR A 59 18.78 -6.67 10.22
C THR A 59 18.18 -7.02 8.85
N PRO A 60 17.88 -6.00 7.99
CA PRO A 60 17.45 -6.30 6.63
C PRO A 60 18.57 -6.99 5.84
N ALA A 61 18.22 -7.85 4.89
CA ALA A 61 19.18 -8.50 4.01
C ALA A 61 19.86 -7.50 3.05
N GLY A 62 19.29 -6.30 2.90
CA GLY A 62 19.89 -5.26 2.07
C GLY A 62 19.31 -3.86 2.27
N VAL A 63 20.04 -2.88 1.76
CA VAL A 63 19.60 -1.48 1.63
C VAL A 63 19.65 -1.12 0.15
N VAL A 64 18.56 -0.58 -0.38
CA VAL A 64 18.41 -0.29 -1.82
C VAL A 64 18.10 1.19 -2.01
N ILE A 65 18.89 1.85 -2.84
CA ILE A 65 18.69 3.27 -3.13
C ILE A 65 17.88 3.43 -4.39
N ALA A 66 16.75 4.15 -4.27
CA ALA A 66 15.90 4.53 -5.39
C ALA A 66 15.17 5.84 -5.08
N ASP A 67 14.86 6.60 -6.12
CA ASP A 67 14.10 7.84 -6.06
C ASP A 67 12.89 7.76 -7.01
N THR A 68 11.73 8.21 -6.55
CA THR A 68 10.50 8.29 -7.36
C THR A 68 10.63 9.21 -8.56
N ALA A 69 11.56 10.13 -8.55
CA ALA A 69 11.89 11.01 -9.69
C ALA A 69 12.87 10.38 -10.70
N ASP A 70 13.44 9.21 -10.39
CA ASP A 70 14.40 8.50 -11.24
C ASP A 70 13.87 7.10 -11.61
N ALA A 71 13.26 7.01 -12.79
CA ALA A 71 12.68 5.77 -13.30
C ALA A 71 13.73 4.64 -13.48
N ALA A 72 15.01 4.97 -13.72
CA ALA A 72 16.05 3.96 -13.84
C ALA A 72 16.37 3.34 -12.47
N SER A 73 16.48 4.15 -11.44
CA SER A 73 16.68 3.68 -10.06
C SER A 73 15.50 2.84 -9.58
N LEU A 74 14.26 3.24 -9.88
CA LEU A 74 13.08 2.46 -9.55
C LEU A 74 13.08 1.09 -10.23
N ARG A 75 13.38 1.01 -11.53
CA ARG A 75 13.49 -0.28 -12.24
C ARG A 75 14.63 -1.14 -11.69
N SER A 76 15.75 -0.53 -11.34
CA SER A 76 16.86 -1.26 -10.72
C SER A 76 16.46 -1.85 -9.35
N MET A 77 15.72 -1.10 -8.56
CA MET A 77 15.18 -1.55 -7.26
C MET A 77 14.16 -2.68 -7.45
N THR A 78 13.12 -2.44 -8.26
CA THR A 78 12.00 -3.38 -8.40
C THR A 78 12.46 -4.70 -9.01
N ALA A 79 13.44 -4.69 -9.94
CA ALA A 79 14.01 -5.90 -10.53
C ALA A 79 14.67 -6.85 -9.50
N ARG A 80 14.96 -6.39 -8.29
CA ARG A 80 15.61 -7.16 -7.22
C ARG A 80 14.64 -7.82 -6.24
N ALA A 81 13.35 -7.49 -6.29
CA ALA A 81 12.36 -8.01 -5.36
C ALA A 81 11.30 -8.88 -6.04
N LYS A 82 10.70 -9.83 -5.30
CA LYS A 82 9.47 -10.49 -5.71
C LYS A 82 8.27 -9.55 -5.52
N VAL A 83 8.25 -8.83 -4.39
CA VAL A 83 7.19 -7.88 -4.04
C VAL A 83 7.82 -6.56 -3.59
N VAL A 84 7.28 -5.44 -4.07
CA VAL A 84 7.56 -4.11 -3.52
C VAL A 84 6.39 -3.66 -2.66
N MET A 85 6.65 -3.41 -1.40
CA MET A 85 5.73 -2.77 -0.46
C MET A 85 6.01 -1.27 -0.45
N ASN A 86 5.17 -0.49 -1.14
CA ASN A 86 5.37 0.93 -1.32
C ASN A 86 4.74 1.74 -0.18
N ALA A 87 5.57 2.42 0.60
CA ALA A 87 5.17 3.34 1.68
C ALA A 87 5.51 4.81 1.35
N THR A 88 5.65 5.17 0.07
CA THR A 88 5.96 6.54 -0.37
C THR A 88 4.70 7.32 -0.72
N GLY A 89 4.11 8.00 0.24
CA GLY A 89 2.98 8.91 0.02
C GLY A 89 3.39 10.40 -0.07
N PRO A 90 2.51 11.31 -0.56
CA PRO A 90 1.20 11.05 -1.17
C PRO A 90 1.30 10.28 -2.48
N TYR A 91 0.45 9.26 -2.65
CA TYR A 91 0.53 8.33 -3.78
C TYR A 91 0.18 8.96 -5.11
N ARG A 92 -0.72 9.94 -5.13
CA ARG A 92 -1.06 10.72 -6.33
C ARG A 92 0.14 11.35 -7.03
N PHE A 93 1.22 11.62 -6.28
CA PHE A 93 2.43 12.24 -6.82
C PHE A 93 3.56 11.25 -7.06
N TYR A 94 3.66 10.20 -6.22
CA TYR A 94 4.84 9.35 -6.18
C TYR A 94 4.54 7.87 -6.47
N GLY A 95 3.29 7.44 -6.37
CA GLY A 95 2.92 6.03 -6.46
C GLY A 95 3.02 5.47 -7.86
N GLU A 96 2.56 6.21 -8.88
CA GLU A 96 2.40 5.72 -10.25
C GLU A 96 3.74 5.30 -10.88
N ALA A 97 4.81 6.06 -10.66
CA ALA A 97 6.14 5.71 -11.15
C ALA A 97 6.67 4.37 -10.57
N VAL A 98 6.30 4.04 -9.33
CA VAL A 98 6.66 2.76 -8.71
C VAL A 98 5.84 1.62 -9.31
N VAL A 99 4.54 1.82 -9.56
CA VAL A 99 3.67 0.85 -10.24
C VAL A 99 4.21 0.53 -11.63
N GLU A 100 4.54 1.55 -12.43
CA GLU A 100 5.13 1.40 -13.77
C GLU A 100 6.44 0.60 -13.73
N ALA A 101 7.30 0.90 -12.76
CA ALA A 101 8.56 0.16 -12.59
C ALA A 101 8.33 -1.30 -12.22
N CYS A 102 7.34 -1.60 -11.36
CA CYS A 102 6.97 -2.95 -10.98
C CYS A 102 6.45 -3.75 -12.18
N ILE A 103 5.58 -3.17 -12.99
CA ILE A 103 5.08 -3.81 -14.22
C ILE A 103 6.24 -4.10 -15.18
N ALA A 104 7.10 -3.10 -15.42
CA ALA A 104 8.23 -3.23 -16.34
C ALA A 104 9.24 -4.32 -15.93
N THR A 105 9.36 -4.60 -14.63
CA THR A 105 10.30 -5.60 -14.09
C THR A 105 9.62 -6.90 -13.68
N LYS A 106 8.31 -7.04 -13.90
CA LYS A 106 7.50 -8.19 -13.49
C LYS A 106 7.64 -8.48 -11.99
N THR A 107 7.41 -7.45 -11.19
CA THR A 107 7.49 -7.47 -9.73
C THR A 107 6.12 -7.15 -9.17
N ASP A 108 5.65 -7.91 -8.21
CA ASP A 108 4.37 -7.64 -7.56
C ASP A 108 4.45 -6.37 -6.70
N TYR A 109 3.31 -5.72 -6.54
CA TYR A 109 3.21 -4.43 -5.86
C TYR A 109 2.09 -4.43 -4.83
N VAL A 110 2.37 -3.92 -3.65
CA VAL A 110 1.36 -3.61 -2.64
C VAL A 110 1.63 -2.24 -2.03
N ASP A 111 0.56 -1.55 -1.65
CA ASP A 111 0.66 -0.27 -0.93
C ASP A 111 -0.40 -0.14 0.17
N LEU A 112 -0.33 0.97 0.89
CA LEU A 112 -1.29 1.34 1.95
C LEU A 112 -2.06 2.63 1.57
N CYS A 113 -2.30 2.82 0.29
CA CYS A 113 -2.92 4.02 -0.26
C CYS A 113 -4.38 4.18 0.18
N GLY A 114 -4.72 5.33 0.74
CA GLY A 114 -6.09 5.77 1.01
C GLY A 114 -6.56 6.87 0.04
N GLU A 115 -6.01 6.94 -1.19
CA GLU A 115 -6.29 7.98 -2.19
C GLU A 115 -7.06 7.39 -3.39
N PRO A 116 -8.42 7.40 -3.40
CA PRO A 116 -9.22 6.74 -4.45
C PRO A 116 -8.88 7.20 -5.87
N GLU A 117 -8.55 8.48 -6.06
CA GLU A 117 -8.15 9.00 -7.37
C GLU A 117 -6.91 8.29 -7.92
N PHE A 118 -5.92 8.02 -7.07
CA PHE A 118 -4.72 7.30 -7.47
C PHE A 118 -5.04 5.84 -7.82
N ILE A 119 -5.84 5.17 -7.00
CA ILE A 119 -6.25 3.78 -7.20
C ILE A 119 -7.01 3.63 -8.53
N ASP A 120 -8.03 4.48 -8.75
CA ASP A 120 -8.84 4.47 -9.98
C ASP A 120 -7.96 4.75 -11.21
N ARG A 121 -7.03 5.71 -11.10
CA ARG A 121 -6.10 6.04 -12.19
C ARG A 121 -5.17 4.86 -12.52
N CYS A 122 -4.64 4.20 -11.51
CA CYS A 122 -3.80 3.02 -11.74
C CYS A 122 -4.59 1.88 -12.39
N LEU A 123 -5.81 1.63 -11.93
CA LEU A 123 -6.68 0.63 -12.54
C LEU A 123 -6.93 0.92 -14.02
N LEU A 124 -7.31 2.15 -14.36
CA LEU A 124 -7.64 2.52 -15.74
C LEU A 124 -6.43 2.50 -16.68
N LYS A 125 -5.25 2.89 -16.18
CA LYS A 125 -4.07 3.04 -17.04
C LYS A 125 -3.22 1.77 -17.13
N HIS A 126 -3.20 0.98 -16.07
CA HIS A 126 -2.16 -0.03 -15.89
C HIS A 126 -2.69 -1.45 -15.73
N ALA A 127 -4.02 -1.67 -15.60
CA ALA A 127 -4.57 -3.01 -15.39
C ALA A 127 -4.19 -3.98 -16.52
N ASP A 128 -4.42 -3.60 -17.78
CA ASP A 128 -4.12 -4.46 -18.94
C ASP A 128 -2.61 -4.77 -19.05
N ALA A 129 -1.77 -3.79 -18.74
CA ALA A 129 -0.32 -3.97 -18.77
C ALA A 129 0.16 -4.87 -17.62
N ALA A 130 -0.43 -4.76 -16.44
CA ALA A 130 -0.14 -5.60 -15.29
C ALA A 130 -0.57 -7.06 -15.57
N GLU A 131 -1.78 -7.26 -16.11
CA GLU A 131 -2.27 -8.58 -16.51
C GLU A 131 -1.37 -9.22 -17.57
N ALA A 132 -1.02 -8.49 -18.63
CA ALA A 132 -0.13 -8.98 -19.68
C ALA A 132 1.29 -9.32 -19.16
N ALA A 133 1.77 -8.60 -18.13
CA ALA A 133 3.04 -8.85 -17.48
C ALA A 133 2.98 -9.98 -16.43
N GLY A 134 1.78 -10.43 -16.02
CA GLY A 134 1.56 -11.37 -14.93
C GLY A 134 1.96 -10.80 -13.56
N VAL A 135 1.67 -9.51 -13.33
CA VAL A 135 2.02 -8.77 -12.11
C VAL A 135 0.77 -8.53 -11.29
N LEU A 136 0.84 -8.86 -10.00
CA LEU A 136 -0.20 -8.54 -9.04
C LEU A 136 0.03 -7.13 -8.48
N ILE A 137 -0.99 -6.27 -8.60
CA ILE A 137 -1.00 -4.93 -8.01
C ILE A 137 -2.17 -4.85 -7.05
N VAL A 138 -1.89 -4.65 -5.76
CA VAL A 138 -2.91 -4.53 -4.72
C VAL A 138 -2.72 -3.23 -3.96
N HIS A 139 -3.67 -2.34 -4.12
CA HIS A 139 -3.72 -1.07 -3.40
C HIS A 139 -4.42 -1.22 -2.05
N ALA A 140 -4.26 -0.22 -1.18
CA ALA A 140 -5.00 -0.09 0.08
C ALA A 140 -4.83 -1.30 1.05
N CYS A 141 -3.65 -1.92 1.08
CA CYS A 141 -3.36 -3.07 1.94
C CYS A 141 -3.04 -2.63 3.39
N ALA A 142 -3.93 -1.84 4.03
CA ALA A 142 -3.71 -1.35 5.38
C ALA A 142 -5.00 -1.36 6.22
N PHE A 143 -4.85 -1.01 7.51
CA PHE A 143 -5.93 -1.01 8.49
C PHE A 143 -7.13 -0.15 8.08
N ASP A 144 -6.90 0.94 7.39
CA ASP A 144 -7.97 1.84 6.93
C ASP A 144 -8.97 1.13 5.98
N SER A 145 -8.48 0.19 5.17
CA SER A 145 -9.27 -0.47 4.13
C SER A 145 -9.53 -1.94 4.40
N ILE A 146 -8.52 -2.73 4.77
CA ILE A 146 -8.66 -4.19 4.88
C ILE A 146 -9.74 -4.63 5.87
N PRO A 147 -9.82 -4.11 7.12
CA PRO A 147 -10.88 -4.51 8.05
C PRO A 147 -12.27 -4.16 7.54
N ALA A 148 -12.42 -3.04 6.84
CA ALA A 148 -13.69 -2.61 6.29
C ALA A 148 -14.13 -3.51 5.11
N ASP A 149 -13.25 -3.73 4.14
CA ASP A 149 -13.52 -4.51 2.95
C ASP A 149 -13.76 -6.00 3.28
N ILE A 150 -12.80 -6.62 3.96
CA ILE A 150 -12.90 -8.03 4.36
C ILE A 150 -14.00 -8.25 5.41
N GLY A 151 -14.25 -7.27 6.29
CA GLY A 151 -15.35 -7.32 7.25
C GLY A 151 -16.72 -7.33 6.57
N CYS A 152 -16.91 -6.52 5.53
CA CYS A 152 -18.12 -6.55 4.72
C CYS A 152 -18.29 -7.89 4.00
N LEU A 153 -17.23 -8.40 3.37
CA LEU A 153 -17.23 -9.70 2.70
C LEU A 153 -17.54 -10.82 3.69
N PHE A 154 -16.85 -10.84 4.83
CA PHE A 154 -17.08 -11.82 5.89
C PHE A 154 -18.53 -11.81 6.34
N THR A 155 -19.10 -10.62 6.59
CA THR A 155 -20.51 -10.47 6.99
C THR A 155 -21.45 -11.00 5.90
N ALA A 156 -21.21 -10.65 4.64
CA ALA A 156 -22.04 -11.10 3.52
C ALA A 156 -22.04 -12.62 3.38
N LEU A 157 -20.91 -13.28 3.61
CA LEU A 157 -20.77 -14.73 3.53
C LEU A 157 -21.47 -15.49 4.69
N GLN A 158 -21.90 -14.80 5.75
CA GLN A 158 -22.67 -15.43 6.83
C GLN A 158 -24.15 -15.67 6.46
N PHE A 159 -24.63 -15.13 5.35
CA PHE A 159 -26.01 -15.35 4.89
C PHE A 159 -26.07 -16.57 3.98
N PRO A 160 -26.72 -17.68 4.40
CA PRO A 160 -26.83 -18.86 3.56
C PRO A 160 -27.79 -18.60 2.39
N PRO A 161 -27.58 -19.22 1.22
CA PRO A 161 -28.52 -19.14 0.11
C PRO A 161 -29.95 -19.58 0.51
N PRO A 162 -30.99 -18.91 0.02
CA PRO A 162 -30.99 -17.81 -0.95
C PRO A 162 -30.84 -16.41 -0.34
N GLY A 163 -30.45 -16.32 0.93
CA GLY A 163 -30.24 -15.04 1.63
C GLY A 163 -29.10 -14.24 1.02
N LEU A 164 -29.30 -12.92 0.94
CA LEU A 164 -28.28 -11.96 0.51
C LEU A 164 -28.13 -10.86 1.57
N CYS A 165 -26.90 -10.45 1.84
CA CYS A 165 -26.64 -9.28 2.67
C CYS A 165 -27.04 -8.02 1.90
N ALA A 166 -28.14 -7.39 2.31
CA ALA A 166 -28.66 -6.19 1.64
C ALA A 166 -28.02 -4.89 2.19
N HIS A 167 -27.51 -4.93 3.40
CA HIS A 167 -26.93 -3.78 4.07
C HIS A 167 -25.96 -4.22 5.15
N ALA A 168 -24.84 -3.49 5.29
CA ALA A 168 -23.86 -3.68 6.36
C ALA A 168 -23.39 -2.32 6.87
N ASP A 169 -23.54 -2.09 8.18
CA ASP A 169 -22.99 -0.92 8.85
C ASP A 169 -21.75 -1.31 9.65
N MET A 170 -20.71 -0.51 9.53
CA MET A 170 -19.48 -0.70 10.27
C MET A 170 -19.21 0.51 11.16
N TYR A 171 -19.06 0.28 12.45
CA TYR A 171 -18.77 1.31 13.44
C TYR A 171 -17.31 1.22 13.88
N HIS A 172 -16.59 2.31 13.72
CA HIS A 172 -15.19 2.41 14.11
C HIS A 172 -15.08 3.27 15.37
N THR A 173 -14.54 2.71 16.44
CA THR A 173 -14.32 3.41 17.71
C THR A 173 -12.84 3.38 18.07
N PHE A 174 -12.35 4.46 18.66
CA PHE A 174 -11.00 4.56 19.18
C PHE A 174 -11.04 4.75 20.70
N ASP A 175 -10.49 3.79 21.43
CA ASP A 175 -10.21 3.96 22.84
C ASP A 175 -8.86 4.66 23.00
N VAL A 176 -8.91 5.91 23.39
CA VAL A 176 -7.71 6.73 23.60
C VAL A 176 -7.53 6.96 25.09
N ALA A 177 -6.37 6.65 25.63
CA ALA A 177 -6.06 6.92 27.02
C ALA A 177 -6.22 8.43 27.32
N ALA A 178 -6.77 8.76 28.49
CA ALA A 178 -7.07 10.14 28.86
C ALA A 178 -5.84 11.06 28.91
N ASP A 179 -4.64 10.49 29.08
CA ASP A 179 -3.34 11.16 29.12
C ASP A 179 -2.57 11.06 27.80
N ALA A 180 -3.17 10.51 26.74
CA ALA A 180 -2.53 10.39 25.43
C ALA A 180 -2.12 11.76 24.89
N LYS A 181 -0.88 11.86 24.45
CA LYS A 181 -0.30 13.08 23.87
C LYS A 181 0.12 12.83 22.43
N GLY A 182 -0.05 13.82 21.59
CA GLY A 182 0.38 13.77 20.20
C GLY A 182 -0.75 14.12 19.23
N ALA A 183 -0.43 14.11 17.94
CA ALA A 183 -1.41 14.34 16.86
C ALA A 183 -2.14 13.04 16.51
N ALA A 184 -3.43 13.13 16.24
CA ALA A 184 -4.24 12.00 15.81
C ALA A 184 -3.87 11.46 14.41
N ALA A 185 -3.20 12.28 13.58
CA ALA A 185 -2.76 11.90 12.25
C ALA A 185 -1.38 12.50 11.92
N HIS A 186 -0.59 11.78 11.17
CA HIS A 186 0.68 12.28 10.64
C HIS A 186 0.46 13.30 9.52
N ALA A 187 1.42 14.23 9.34
CA ALA A 187 1.32 15.30 8.34
C ALA A 187 1.03 14.79 6.92
N THR A 188 1.66 13.69 6.51
CA THR A 188 1.42 13.08 5.18
C THR A 188 -0.02 12.62 5.02
N THR A 189 -0.63 12.01 6.06
CA THR A 189 -2.04 11.60 6.07
C THR A 189 -2.96 12.81 5.94
N PHE A 190 -2.64 13.89 6.65
CA PHE A 190 -3.40 15.14 6.55
C PHE A 190 -3.34 15.73 5.13
N TYR A 191 -2.15 15.80 4.53
CA TYR A 191 -2.00 16.27 3.15
C TYR A 191 -2.73 15.39 2.15
N ALA A 192 -2.66 14.07 2.28
CA ALA A 192 -3.40 13.15 1.42
C ALA A 192 -4.92 13.36 1.51
N ALA A 193 -5.45 13.58 2.72
CA ALA A 193 -6.86 13.89 2.94
C ALA A 193 -7.27 15.23 2.29
N VAL A 194 -6.51 16.30 2.50
CA VAL A 194 -6.78 17.63 1.91
C VAL A 194 -6.83 17.54 0.37
N HIS A 195 -5.86 16.86 -0.23
CA HIS A 195 -5.85 16.67 -1.68
C HIS A 195 -6.97 15.74 -2.15
N GLY A 196 -7.33 14.71 -1.37
CA GLY A 196 -8.44 13.81 -1.66
C GLY A 196 -9.77 14.55 -1.74
N PHE A 197 -10.08 15.39 -0.76
CA PHE A 197 -11.29 16.24 -0.80
C PHE A 197 -11.31 17.19 -1.99
N GLY A 198 -10.18 17.81 -2.34
CA GLY A 198 -10.06 18.66 -3.51
C GLY A 198 -10.24 17.92 -4.84
N GLY A 199 -9.99 16.62 -4.89
CA GLY A 199 -10.03 15.78 -6.08
C GLY A 199 -11.35 15.04 -6.33
N VAL A 200 -12.38 15.18 -5.49
CA VAL A 200 -13.64 14.41 -5.57
C VAL A 200 -14.33 14.55 -6.94
N GLY A 201 -14.32 15.75 -7.54
CA GLY A 201 -14.91 15.99 -8.86
C GLY A 201 -14.20 15.18 -9.97
N ALA A 202 -12.88 15.17 -9.96
CA ALA A 202 -12.05 14.44 -10.92
C ALA A 202 -12.26 12.92 -10.77
N THR A 203 -12.29 12.41 -9.54
CA THR A 203 -12.55 11.00 -9.25
C THR A 203 -13.92 10.55 -9.77
N ARG A 204 -14.96 11.37 -9.57
CA ARG A 204 -16.31 11.10 -10.11
C ARG A 204 -16.34 11.05 -11.64
N ALA A 205 -15.65 11.96 -12.30
CA ALA A 205 -15.55 11.96 -13.77
C ALA A 205 -14.83 10.70 -14.25
N GLN A 206 -13.71 10.36 -13.65
CA GLN A 206 -12.90 9.19 -13.96
C GLN A 206 -13.70 7.89 -13.85
N ARG A 207 -14.52 7.73 -12.80
CA ARG A 207 -15.37 6.55 -12.60
C ARG A 207 -16.51 6.42 -13.60
N LYS A 208 -16.99 7.51 -14.18
CA LYS A 208 -18.02 7.46 -15.25
C LYS A 208 -17.49 6.83 -16.53
N ASP A 209 -16.22 7.02 -16.81
CA ASP A 209 -15.55 6.49 -18.00
C ASP A 209 -14.98 5.09 -17.77
N SER A 210 -15.05 4.60 -16.53
CA SER A 210 -14.59 3.25 -16.19
C SER A 210 -15.59 2.21 -16.69
N PRO A 211 -15.16 1.16 -17.38
CA PRO A 211 -16.03 0.03 -17.68
C PRO A 211 -16.56 -0.56 -16.36
N PRO A 212 -17.75 -1.17 -16.35
CA PRO A 212 -18.28 -1.87 -15.18
C PRO A 212 -17.41 -3.11 -14.91
N THR A 213 -16.22 -2.90 -14.36
CA THR A 213 -15.22 -3.92 -14.14
C THR A 213 -15.27 -4.38 -12.71
N CYS A 214 -15.48 -5.64 -12.59
CA CYS A 214 -15.40 -6.47 -11.41
C CYS A 214 -16.56 -6.32 -10.41
N PRO A 215 -17.48 -7.30 -10.37
CA PRO A 215 -18.52 -7.37 -9.35
C PRO A 215 -17.99 -7.57 -7.92
N LEU A 216 -16.66 -7.66 -7.75
CA LEU A 216 -15.97 -7.83 -6.46
C LEU A 216 -15.27 -6.55 -5.95
N LEU A 217 -15.26 -5.45 -6.70
CA LEU A 217 -14.89 -4.18 -6.12
C LEU A 217 -16.09 -3.64 -5.32
N ILE A 218 -16.23 -4.12 -4.11
CA ILE A 218 -16.95 -3.42 -3.07
C ILE A 218 -16.14 -2.14 -2.84
N SER A 219 -16.51 -1.09 -3.58
CA SER A 219 -15.96 0.23 -3.37
C SER A 219 -16.34 0.65 -1.96
N CYS A 220 -15.40 0.62 -1.06
CA CYS A 220 -15.53 1.27 0.24
C CYS A 220 -15.59 2.77 -0.02
N CYS A 221 -16.71 3.24 -0.59
CA CYS A 221 -17.05 4.66 -0.63
C CYS A 221 -17.45 5.04 0.79
N LEU A 222 -16.53 5.64 1.52
CA LEU A 222 -16.88 6.62 2.53
C LEU A 222 -17.69 7.72 1.83
N LEU A 223 -19.00 7.52 1.73
CA LEU A 223 -19.94 8.60 1.46
C LEU A 223 -20.04 9.41 2.74
N ALA A 224 -19.21 10.43 2.86
CA ALA A 224 -19.58 11.58 3.65
C ALA A 224 -20.82 12.19 2.96
N THR A 225 -21.99 11.99 3.56
CA THR A 225 -23.19 12.79 3.30
C THR A 225 -22.96 14.24 3.69
#